data_7bfdb13a35a86966019b6c61c655c9d3
#
_entry.id   7bfdb13a35a86966019b6c61c655c9d3
#
_cell.length_a   1.000
_cell.length_b   1.000
_cell.length_c   1.000
_cell.angle_alpha   90.00
_cell.angle_beta   90.00
_cell.angle_gamma   90.00
#
_symmetry.space_group_name_H-M   'P 1'
#
loop_
_entity.id
_entity.type
_entity.pdbx_description
1 polymer ?
#
loop_
_entity_poly.entity_id
_entity_poly.type
_entity_poly.pdbx_seq_one_letter_code
_entity_poly.pdbx_strand_id
1 'polypeptide(L)'
;GIYYFFNHPFEPDLWEYSKYNMHGNRFYNAGLEYGYRWHRFSFQGETAIGKKGFATLNKIRYSPMQGAHLSLIYRYYAHDYWAMFAHSFGESSSVQNENGWCLSGEITPSRYWKLFASIDLFSFPWWKYRISKPSQGVDGLLQVTFAPHENLTMYLNYRYKRKERDVSGTNGKITLP
;
A
#
# COMPACT_ATOMS: atom_id res chain seq x y z
N GLY A 1 2.77 20.79 -7.28
CA GLY A 1 2.82 20.82 -5.82
C GLY A 1 1.62 21.54 -5.22
N ILE A 2 1.30 21.21 -4.00
CA ILE A 2 0.19 21.78 -3.25
C ILE A 2 0.72 22.34 -1.95
N TYR A 3 0.24 23.53 -1.56
CA TYR A 3 0.54 24.19 -0.31
C TYR A 3 -0.75 24.41 0.48
N TYR A 4 -0.73 24.07 1.78
CA TYR A 4 -1.85 24.25 2.70
C TYR A 4 -1.44 25.16 3.85
N PHE A 5 -2.35 26.07 4.22
CA PHE A 5 -2.24 26.91 5.42
C PHE A 5 -3.52 26.79 6.24
N PHE A 6 -3.39 26.56 7.53
CA PHE A 6 -4.51 26.48 8.47
C PHE A 6 -4.39 27.56 9.54
N ASN A 7 -5.50 28.17 9.91
CA ASN A 7 -5.53 29.21 10.93
C ASN A 7 -5.18 28.68 12.33
N HIS A 8 -5.52 27.40 12.59
CA HIS A 8 -5.17 26.72 13.84
C HIS A 8 -4.14 25.62 13.54
N PRO A 9 -3.07 25.53 14.36
CA PRO A 9 -2.10 24.46 14.18
C PRO A 9 -2.70 23.12 14.56
N PHE A 10 -2.28 22.06 13.85
CA PHE A 10 -2.51 20.69 14.26
C PHE A 10 -1.54 20.35 15.40
N GLU A 11 -2.05 19.80 16.48
CA GLU A 11 -1.28 19.34 17.63
C GLU A 11 -1.43 17.81 17.71
N PRO A 12 -0.33 17.06 17.69
CA PRO A 12 -0.39 15.62 17.84
C PRO A 12 -0.69 15.24 19.28
N ASP A 13 -1.40 14.14 19.50
CA ASP A 13 -1.53 13.55 20.81
C ASP A 13 -0.16 13.21 21.40
N LEU A 14 -0.02 13.23 22.72
CA LEU A 14 1.26 13.01 23.44
C LEU A 14 1.73 11.54 23.45
N TRP A 15 1.12 10.67 22.67
CA TRP A 15 1.49 9.26 22.57
C TRP A 15 2.66 9.04 21.62
N GLU A 16 3.54 8.12 21.94
CA GLU A 16 4.74 7.84 21.12
C GLU A 16 4.41 7.40 19.71
N TYR A 17 3.32 6.66 19.47
CA TYR A 17 2.89 6.28 18.13
C TYR A 17 2.42 7.46 17.28
N SER A 18 1.97 8.56 17.91
CA SER A 18 1.51 9.77 17.22
C SER A 18 2.58 10.86 17.07
N LYS A 19 3.80 10.62 17.56
CA LYS A 19 4.94 11.56 17.50
C LYS A 19 5.18 12.13 16.09
N TYR A 20 4.96 11.34 15.06
CA TYR A 20 5.14 11.76 13.67
C TYR A 20 3.83 12.07 12.95
N ASN A 21 2.73 12.18 13.68
CA ASN A 21 1.49 12.67 13.12
C ASN A 21 1.65 14.13 12.69
N MET A 22 0.74 14.56 11.82
CA MET A 22 0.71 15.92 11.30
C MET A 22 0.68 16.95 12.42
N HIS A 23 1.60 17.89 12.40
CA HIS A 23 1.66 19.00 13.36
C HIS A 23 2.09 20.31 12.72
N GLY A 24 1.58 21.42 13.26
CA GLY A 24 1.78 22.76 12.73
C GLY A 24 0.65 23.21 11.81
N ASN A 25 0.84 24.32 11.12
CA ASN A 25 -0.21 24.95 10.31
C ASN A 25 0.18 25.17 8.85
N ARG A 26 1.39 24.79 8.43
CA ARG A 26 1.90 24.98 7.08
C ARG A 26 2.41 23.64 6.54
N PHE A 27 1.85 23.22 5.43
CA PHE A 27 2.17 21.96 4.77
C PHE A 27 2.35 22.16 3.28
N TYR A 28 3.24 21.40 2.69
CA TYR A 28 3.39 21.32 1.25
C TYR A 28 3.70 19.89 0.83
N ASN A 29 3.26 19.53 -0.35
CA ASN A 29 3.61 18.31 -1.02
C ASN A 29 3.97 18.63 -2.46
N ALA A 30 5.04 18.04 -2.95
CA ALA A 30 5.43 18.07 -4.35
C ALA A 30 5.73 16.65 -4.79
N GLY A 31 5.23 16.26 -5.96
CA GLY A 31 5.41 14.93 -6.50
C GLY A 31 5.85 14.96 -7.96
N LEU A 32 6.52 13.90 -8.36
CA LEU A 32 6.92 13.60 -9.72
C LEU A 32 6.38 12.23 -10.09
N GLU A 33 5.58 12.18 -11.13
CA GLU A 33 5.18 10.96 -11.82
C GLU A 33 6.11 10.66 -12.98
N TYR A 34 6.42 9.39 -13.19
CA TYR A 34 7.21 8.94 -14.32
C TYR A 34 6.72 7.60 -14.83
N GLY A 35 6.87 7.39 -16.13
CA GLY A 35 6.48 6.15 -16.79
C GLY A 35 7.33 5.87 -18.00
N TYR A 36 7.63 4.61 -18.22
CA TYR A 36 8.38 4.15 -19.38
C TYR A 36 7.86 2.79 -19.84
N ARG A 37 7.71 2.62 -21.15
CA ARG A 37 7.31 1.35 -21.76
C ARG A 37 8.41 0.85 -22.68
N TRP A 38 8.81 -0.40 -22.44
CA TRP A 38 9.81 -1.07 -23.25
C TRP A 38 9.36 -2.49 -23.57
N HIS A 39 9.05 -2.76 -24.84
CA HIS A 39 8.52 -4.04 -25.31
C HIS A 39 7.33 -4.51 -24.47
N ARG A 40 7.53 -5.59 -23.71
CA ARG A 40 6.53 -6.23 -22.85
C ARG A 40 6.55 -5.73 -21.42
N PHE A 41 7.44 -4.79 -21.10
CA PHE A 41 7.56 -4.17 -19.79
C PHE A 41 6.94 -2.78 -19.77
N SER A 42 6.28 -2.47 -18.68
CA SER A 42 5.82 -1.12 -18.35
C SER A 42 6.29 -0.77 -16.95
N PHE A 43 7.00 0.35 -16.84
CA PHE A 43 7.48 0.92 -15.59
C PHE A 43 6.64 2.16 -15.31
N GLN A 44 6.13 2.28 -14.10
CA GLN A 44 5.37 3.43 -13.65
C GLN A 44 5.79 3.72 -12.21
N GLY A 45 5.94 4.98 -11.87
CA GLY A 45 6.27 5.37 -10.51
C GLY A 45 5.86 6.78 -10.20
N GLU A 46 5.71 7.03 -8.91
CA GLU A 46 5.47 8.32 -8.32
C GLU A 46 6.39 8.46 -7.11
N THR A 47 7.02 9.62 -6.99
CA THR A 47 7.78 9.98 -5.80
C THR A 47 7.36 11.37 -5.37
N ALA A 48 6.98 11.50 -4.11
CA ALA A 48 6.52 12.74 -3.52
C ALA A 48 7.33 13.09 -2.28
N ILE A 49 7.56 14.37 -2.09
CA ILE A 49 8.20 14.95 -0.90
C ILE A 49 7.22 15.87 -0.19
N GLY A 50 7.27 15.89 1.12
CA GLY A 50 6.50 16.79 1.95
C GLY A 50 7.38 17.71 2.79
N LYS A 51 6.79 18.45 3.71
CA LYS A 51 7.51 19.26 4.70
C LYS A 51 8.56 18.45 5.46
N LYS A 52 8.26 17.19 5.72
CA LYS A 52 9.18 16.19 6.28
C LYS A 52 8.92 14.87 5.55
N GLY A 53 9.96 14.08 5.36
CA GLY A 53 9.86 12.77 4.74
C GLY A 53 9.50 12.77 3.25
N PHE A 54 9.45 11.57 2.70
CA PHE A 54 9.08 11.32 1.32
C PHE A 54 8.25 10.03 1.19
N ALA A 55 7.57 9.89 0.07
CA ALA A 55 6.82 8.70 -0.30
C ALA A 55 7.18 8.31 -1.73
N THR A 56 7.28 7.03 -2.00
CA THR A 56 7.48 6.52 -3.37
C THR A 56 6.66 5.25 -3.59
N LEU A 57 6.07 5.16 -4.76
CA LEU A 57 5.33 4.00 -5.26
C LEU A 57 5.83 3.69 -6.66
N ASN A 58 6.34 2.48 -6.86
CA ASN A 58 6.89 2.04 -8.13
C ASN A 58 6.25 0.73 -8.56
N LYS A 59 5.91 0.61 -9.82
CA LYS A 59 5.30 -0.57 -10.42
C LYS A 59 6.02 -0.98 -11.68
N ILE A 60 6.38 -2.26 -11.75
CA ILE A 60 6.84 -2.92 -12.95
C ILE A 60 5.75 -3.90 -13.37
N ARG A 61 5.32 -3.83 -14.61
CA ARG A 61 4.39 -4.79 -15.21
C ARG A 61 5.05 -5.47 -16.39
N TYR A 62 4.99 -6.78 -16.41
CA TYR A 62 5.44 -7.64 -17.50
C TYR A 62 4.25 -8.34 -18.14
N SER A 63 4.13 -8.27 -19.46
CA SER A 63 3.03 -8.87 -20.24
C SER A 63 3.63 -9.86 -21.25
N PRO A 64 3.87 -11.14 -20.84
CA PRO A 64 4.51 -12.14 -21.71
C PRO A 64 3.69 -12.47 -22.95
N MET A 65 2.38 -12.48 -22.82
CA MET A 65 1.44 -12.73 -23.91
C MET A 65 0.13 -11.99 -23.66
N GLN A 66 -0.74 -11.99 -24.66
CA GLN A 66 -2.09 -11.44 -24.53
C GLN A 66 -2.87 -12.21 -23.45
N GLY A 67 -3.50 -11.50 -22.52
CA GLY A 67 -4.27 -12.11 -21.43
C GLY A 67 -3.41 -12.62 -20.25
N ALA A 68 -2.08 -12.40 -20.26
CA ALA A 68 -1.22 -12.72 -19.12
C ALA A 68 -0.42 -11.52 -18.67
N HIS A 69 -0.48 -11.21 -17.38
CA HIS A 69 0.20 -10.07 -16.77
C HIS A 69 0.81 -10.44 -15.43
N LEU A 70 2.03 -10.02 -15.21
CA LEU A 70 2.73 -10.09 -13.94
C LEU A 70 3.07 -8.67 -13.50
N SER A 71 2.84 -8.32 -12.24
CA SER A 71 3.15 -6.98 -11.72
C SER A 71 3.86 -7.08 -10.40
N LEU A 72 4.91 -6.30 -10.25
CA LEU A 72 5.62 -6.09 -8.99
C LEU A 72 5.46 -4.62 -8.60
N ILE A 73 4.98 -4.37 -7.39
CA ILE A 73 4.81 -3.04 -6.82
C ILE A 73 5.73 -2.94 -5.61
N TYR A 74 6.52 -1.89 -5.56
CA TYR A 74 7.28 -1.47 -4.39
C TYR A 74 6.72 -0.17 -3.86
N ARG A 75 6.51 -0.07 -2.55
CA ARG A 75 6.10 1.16 -1.88
C ARG A 75 6.95 1.43 -0.65
N TYR A 76 7.25 2.70 -0.46
CA TYR A 76 7.88 3.21 0.75
C TYR A 76 7.26 4.55 1.11
N TYR A 77 6.73 4.64 2.31
CA TYR A 77 6.14 5.85 2.87
C TYR A 77 6.83 6.15 4.20
N ALA A 78 7.62 7.21 4.23
CA ALA A 78 8.34 7.60 5.44
C ALA A 78 7.37 7.84 6.60
N HIS A 79 7.82 7.55 7.82
CA HIS A 79 6.97 7.70 9.01
C HIS A 79 6.63 9.16 9.34
N ASP A 80 7.37 10.11 8.81
CA ASP A 80 7.18 11.54 8.94
C ASP A 80 6.68 12.24 7.65
N TYR A 81 6.34 11.47 6.62
CA TYR A 81 5.68 11.99 5.43
C TYR A 81 4.19 12.24 5.70
N TRP A 82 3.68 13.39 5.29
CA TRP A 82 2.29 13.77 5.46
C TRP A 82 1.66 14.17 4.14
N ALA A 83 0.55 13.51 3.80
CA ALA A 83 -0.24 13.83 2.62
C ALA A 83 -1.72 13.78 3.00
N MET A 84 -2.34 14.95 3.19
CA MET A 84 -3.66 15.10 3.79
C MET A 84 -4.78 14.46 2.95
N PHE A 85 -4.67 14.53 1.63
CA PHE A 85 -5.69 14.05 0.70
C PHE A 85 -5.18 12.97 -0.26
N ALA A 86 -3.99 12.44 -0.02
CA ALA A 86 -3.46 11.38 -0.85
C ALA A 86 -4.00 10.01 -0.40
N HIS A 87 -4.44 9.25 -1.37
CA HIS A 87 -4.68 7.82 -1.25
C HIS A 87 -3.67 7.10 -2.13
N SER A 88 -3.00 6.13 -1.57
CA SER A 88 -2.02 5.34 -2.30
C SER A 88 -2.22 3.86 -2.01
N PHE A 89 -1.63 3.01 -2.84
CA PHE A 89 -1.66 1.58 -2.63
C PHE A 89 -0.91 1.21 -1.35
N GLY A 90 -1.60 0.62 -0.37
CA GLY A 90 -1.02 0.23 0.90
C GLY A 90 -2.00 -0.46 1.84
N GLU A 91 -1.47 -0.94 2.94
CA GLU A 91 -2.23 -1.56 4.02
C GLU A 91 -2.85 -0.51 4.96
N SER A 92 -2.20 0.64 5.08
CA SER A 92 -2.68 1.77 5.90
C SER A 92 -3.66 2.64 5.12
N SER A 93 -4.58 3.26 5.85
CA SER A 93 -5.46 4.31 5.30
C SER A 93 -4.73 5.62 5.01
N SER A 94 -3.58 5.84 5.64
CA SER A 94 -2.72 7.01 5.43
C SER A 94 -1.47 6.63 4.66
N VAL A 95 -0.99 7.53 3.80
CA VAL A 95 0.28 7.38 3.07
C VAL A 95 1.44 7.76 4.00
N GLN A 96 1.68 6.91 5.00
CA GLN A 96 2.69 7.14 6.05
C GLN A 96 3.12 5.83 6.69
N ASN A 97 4.41 5.75 7.10
CA ASN A 97 4.94 4.68 7.93
C ASN A 97 4.67 3.28 7.34
N GLU A 98 4.98 3.07 6.07
CA GLU A 98 4.78 1.77 5.44
C GLU A 98 5.87 1.48 4.41
N ASN A 99 6.37 0.26 4.41
CA ASN A 99 7.27 -0.29 3.40
C ASN A 99 6.73 -1.64 2.96
N GLY A 100 6.61 -1.85 1.65
CA GLY A 100 6.00 -3.09 1.18
C GLY A 100 6.32 -3.44 -0.27
N TRP A 101 6.15 -4.74 -0.55
CA TRP A 101 6.27 -5.35 -1.85
C TRP A 101 5.01 -6.15 -2.17
N CYS A 102 4.41 -5.88 -3.30
CA CYS A 102 3.27 -6.66 -3.78
C CYS A 102 3.60 -7.28 -5.13
N LEU A 103 3.56 -8.60 -5.19
CA LEU A 103 3.63 -9.36 -6.43
C LEU A 103 2.22 -9.80 -6.80
N SER A 104 1.79 -9.56 -8.03
CA SER A 104 0.50 -10.01 -8.53
C SER A 104 0.59 -10.57 -9.94
N GLY A 105 -0.21 -11.59 -10.21
CA GLY A 105 -0.32 -12.22 -11.51
C GLY A 105 -1.77 -12.35 -11.93
N GLU A 106 -2.03 -12.12 -13.20
CA GLU A 106 -3.33 -12.29 -13.84
C GLU A 106 -3.15 -13.09 -15.13
N ILE A 107 -4.00 -14.08 -15.33
CA ILE A 107 -4.05 -14.84 -16.59
C ILE A 107 -5.49 -15.09 -17.00
N THR A 108 -5.76 -14.91 -18.28
CA THR A 108 -7.05 -15.18 -18.91
C THR A 108 -6.86 -16.32 -19.91
N PRO A 109 -6.91 -17.60 -19.43
CA PRO A 109 -6.64 -18.77 -20.29
C PRO A 109 -7.68 -18.98 -21.37
N SER A 110 -8.89 -18.47 -21.18
CA SER A 110 -9.95 -18.44 -22.20
C SER A 110 -10.86 -17.23 -21.96
N ARG A 111 -11.73 -16.93 -22.92
CA ARG A 111 -12.71 -15.82 -22.81
C ARG A 111 -13.64 -15.92 -21.60
N TYR A 112 -13.75 -17.11 -21.00
CA TYR A 112 -14.67 -17.35 -19.89
C TYR A 112 -13.97 -17.34 -18.53
N TRP A 113 -12.67 -17.54 -18.48
CA TRP A 113 -11.91 -17.72 -17.24
C TRP A 113 -10.89 -16.62 -17.05
N LYS A 114 -10.87 -16.05 -15.88
CA LYS A 114 -9.83 -15.12 -15.41
C LYS A 114 -9.35 -15.57 -14.05
N LEU A 115 -8.05 -15.75 -13.92
CA LEU A 115 -7.37 -16.12 -12.68
C LEU A 115 -6.51 -14.93 -12.23
N PHE A 116 -6.62 -14.57 -10.98
CA PHE A 116 -5.79 -13.54 -10.36
C PHE A 116 -5.23 -14.06 -9.05
N ALA A 117 -3.94 -13.82 -8.82
CA ALA A 117 -3.30 -14.10 -7.55
C ALA A 117 -2.41 -12.92 -7.15
N SER A 118 -2.34 -12.62 -5.86
CA SER A 118 -1.42 -11.63 -5.33
C SER A 118 -0.91 -12.01 -3.96
N ILE A 119 0.30 -11.57 -3.66
CA ILE A 119 0.91 -11.62 -2.33
C ILE A 119 1.50 -10.25 -2.03
N ASP A 120 1.11 -9.68 -0.91
CA ASP A 120 1.57 -8.39 -0.41
C ASP A 120 2.31 -8.58 0.92
N LEU A 121 3.59 -8.20 0.92
CA LEU A 121 4.46 -8.22 2.09
C LEU A 121 4.65 -6.79 2.54
N PHE A 122 4.29 -6.46 3.77
CA PHE A 122 4.36 -5.11 4.28
C PHE A 122 4.93 -5.05 5.69
N SER A 123 5.54 -3.93 6.00
CA SER A 123 6.09 -3.61 7.32
C SER A 123 5.82 -2.15 7.68
N PHE A 124 5.72 -1.91 8.98
CA PHE A 124 5.56 -0.60 9.56
C PHE A 124 6.81 -0.29 10.40
N PRO A 125 7.74 0.52 9.90
CA PRO A 125 9.00 0.83 10.59
C PRO A 125 8.82 1.57 11.91
N TRP A 126 7.73 2.32 12.07
CA TRP A 126 7.38 3.04 13.29
C TRP A 126 6.15 2.43 13.98
N TRP A 127 5.98 2.72 15.24
CA TRP A 127 4.87 2.27 16.07
C TRP A 127 3.52 2.72 15.52
N LYS A 128 2.51 1.90 15.77
CA LYS A 128 1.11 2.20 15.42
C LYS A 128 0.24 2.07 16.66
N TYR A 129 -0.96 2.61 16.60
CA TYR A 129 -1.95 2.42 17.66
C TYR A 129 -2.11 0.93 17.98
N ARG A 130 -1.97 0.57 19.24
CA ARG A 130 -1.98 -0.81 19.76
C ARG A 130 -0.87 -1.73 19.24
N ILE A 131 0.25 -1.15 18.81
CA ILE A 131 1.42 -1.91 18.36
C ILE A 131 2.66 -1.16 18.84
N SER A 132 3.28 -1.64 19.91
CA SER A 132 4.39 -0.98 20.60
C SER A 132 5.77 -1.32 20.03
N LYS A 133 5.83 -1.88 18.81
CA LYS A 133 7.07 -2.23 18.10
C LYS A 133 6.88 -2.10 16.60
N PRO A 134 7.96 -1.97 15.81
CA PRO A 134 7.89 -2.18 14.37
C PRO A 134 7.21 -3.51 14.05
N SER A 135 6.28 -3.51 13.12
CA SER A 135 5.44 -4.68 12.83
C SER A 135 5.40 -4.98 11.34
N GLN A 136 5.06 -6.22 11.01
CA GLN A 136 5.00 -6.70 9.64
C GLN A 136 3.77 -7.58 9.41
N GLY A 137 3.47 -7.81 8.15
CA GLY A 137 2.36 -8.66 7.77
C GLY A 137 2.45 -9.15 6.34
N VAL A 138 1.55 -10.07 6.04
CA VAL A 138 1.36 -10.63 4.70
C VAL A 138 -0.13 -10.70 4.38
N ASP A 139 -0.47 -10.37 3.14
CA ASP A 139 -1.83 -10.47 2.61
C ASP A 139 -1.78 -11.19 1.26
N GLY A 140 -2.38 -12.35 1.19
CA GLY A 140 -2.48 -13.17 -0.01
C GLY A 140 -3.92 -13.24 -0.51
N LEU A 141 -4.12 -13.06 -1.81
CA LEU A 141 -5.42 -13.14 -2.47
C LEU A 141 -5.32 -14.05 -3.69
N LEU A 142 -6.27 -14.98 -3.80
CA LEU A 142 -6.52 -15.77 -4.99
C LEU A 142 -7.97 -15.53 -5.43
N GLN A 143 -8.16 -15.16 -6.66
CA GLN A 143 -9.49 -14.96 -7.25
C GLN A 143 -9.61 -15.73 -8.56
N VAL A 144 -10.68 -16.51 -8.68
CA VAL A 144 -11.09 -17.20 -9.89
C VAL A 144 -12.41 -16.60 -10.35
N THR A 145 -12.45 -16.10 -11.56
CA THR A 145 -13.67 -15.56 -12.18
C THR A 145 -14.04 -16.44 -13.37
N PHE A 146 -15.30 -16.82 -13.42
CA PHE A 146 -15.89 -17.57 -14.52
C PHE A 146 -17.12 -16.82 -15.07
N ALA A 147 -17.07 -16.45 -16.34
CA ALA A 147 -18.10 -15.68 -17.03
C ALA A 147 -18.49 -16.40 -18.32
N PRO A 148 -19.36 -17.43 -18.26
CA PRO A 148 -19.78 -18.20 -19.43
C PRO A 148 -20.69 -17.41 -20.39
N HIS A 149 -21.39 -16.40 -19.87
CA HIS A 149 -22.30 -15.52 -20.59
C HIS A 149 -22.17 -14.08 -20.13
N GLU A 150 -22.55 -13.12 -20.96
CA GLU A 150 -22.53 -11.69 -20.66
C GLU A 150 -23.34 -11.33 -19.40
N ASN A 151 -24.40 -12.07 -19.13
CA ASN A 151 -25.31 -11.84 -18.00
C ASN A 151 -25.00 -12.71 -16.78
N LEU A 152 -23.97 -13.55 -16.81
CA LEU A 152 -23.62 -14.43 -15.70
C LEU A 152 -22.12 -14.36 -15.41
N THR A 153 -21.77 -13.86 -14.25
CA THR A 153 -20.40 -13.86 -13.74
C THR A 153 -20.37 -14.50 -12.36
N MET A 154 -19.52 -15.47 -12.20
CA MET A 154 -19.27 -16.17 -10.94
C MET A 154 -17.83 -15.93 -10.53
N TYR A 155 -17.57 -15.72 -9.23
CA TYR A 155 -16.23 -15.58 -8.73
C TYR A 155 -16.06 -16.29 -7.39
N LEU A 156 -14.89 -16.88 -7.21
CA LEU A 156 -14.43 -17.48 -5.97
C LEU A 156 -13.21 -16.70 -5.50
N ASN A 157 -13.25 -16.22 -4.25
CA ASN A 157 -12.15 -15.51 -3.62
C ASN A 157 -11.66 -16.29 -2.41
N TYR A 158 -10.35 -16.48 -2.33
CA TYR A 158 -9.66 -16.95 -1.13
C TYR A 158 -8.66 -15.91 -0.69
N ARG A 159 -8.74 -15.44 0.55
CA ARG A 159 -7.82 -14.47 1.12
C ARG A 159 -7.21 -15.00 2.40
N TYR A 160 -5.90 -14.92 2.48
CA TYR A 160 -5.12 -15.19 3.68
C TYR A 160 -4.43 -13.91 4.12
N LYS A 161 -4.69 -13.46 5.36
CA LYS A 161 -4.07 -12.26 5.92
C LYS A 161 -3.55 -12.53 7.31
N ARG A 162 -2.28 -12.18 7.50
CA ARG A 162 -1.59 -12.27 8.79
C ARG A 162 -0.91 -10.95 9.09
N LYS A 163 -1.13 -10.40 10.28
CA LYS A 163 -0.59 -9.11 10.71
C LYS A 163 -0.28 -9.15 12.21
N GLU A 164 0.87 -8.65 12.57
CA GLU A 164 1.29 -8.55 13.97
C GLU A 164 0.43 -7.53 14.73
N ARG A 165 0.05 -7.90 15.97
CA ARG A 165 -0.68 -7.04 16.92
C ARG A 165 -0.18 -7.31 18.34
N ASP A 166 -0.28 -6.29 19.23
CA ASP A 166 -0.05 -6.50 20.65
C ASP A 166 -1.16 -7.37 21.25
N VAL A 167 -0.80 -8.26 22.15
CA VAL A 167 -1.77 -9.06 22.94
C VAL A 167 -2.33 -8.19 24.05
N SER A 168 -3.64 -8.15 24.16
CA SER A 168 -4.32 -7.46 25.27
C SER A 168 -3.88 -8.03 26.63
N GLY A 169 -3.34 -7.19 27.50
CA GLY A 169 -2.95 -7.56 28.87
C GLY A 169 -1.49 -7.97 29.08
N THR A 170 -0.65 -7.93 28.05
CA THR A 170 0.78 -8.24 28.20
C THR A 170 1.61 -7.10 27.60
N ASN A 171 2.29 -6.35 28.44
CA ASN A 171 3.17 -5.27 28.00
C ASN A 171 4.21 -5.78 26.98
N GLY A 172 4.06 -5.41 25.72
CA GLY A 172 5.07 -5.53 24.69
C GLY A 172 5.28 -6.92 24.07
N LYS A 173 4.37 -7.88 24.21
CA LYS A 173 4.41 -9.13 23.44
C LYS A 173 3.58 -8.99 22.17
N ILE A 174 4.24 -9.03 21.02
CA ILE A 174 3.61 -9.17 19.72
C ILE A 174 3.30 -10.65 19.53
N THR A 175 2.04 -10.99 19.33
CA THR A 175 1.66 -12.32 18.83
C THR A 175 1.15 -12.21 17.42
N LEU A 176 1.47 -13.23 16.66
CA LEU A 176 0.89 -13.47 15.35
C LEU A 176 -0.48 -14.13 15.57
N PRO A 177 -1.54 -13.62 14.97
CA PRO A 177 -2.82 -14.33 14.94
C PRO A 177 -2.73 -15.61 14.14
#